data_84890e51e287246dbc1d15fb26dfb9ea
#
_entry.id   84890e51e287246dbc1d15fb26dfb9ea
#
_cell.length_a   1.000
_cell.length_b   1.000
_cell.length_c   1.000
_cell.angle_alpha   90.00
_cell.angle_beta   90.00
_cell.angle_gamma   90.00
#
_symmetry.space_group_name_H-M   'P 1'
#
loop_
_entity.id
_entity.type
_entity.pdbx_description
1 polymer ?
#
loop_
_entity_poly.entity_id
_entity_poly.type
_entity_poly.pdbx_seq_one_letter_code
_entity_poly.pdbx_strand_id
1 'polypeptide(L)'
;MTSPNGTPGRRFAARDLALVAVFCGIVAALGIVPALYPFGQAVPITAQSMGVMLAGALLGARRAGLALLLFIVLVAAGLPLLAGGAGGIGMFVTPRAGFLIGFPLAAFAVGWITERIAVPYRLLPGILANVVGGILVLYIPGILGIALFGKLSLAAAAATALVFVPGDLLKAVLAAVIARGVHRAYPLQLRNEADTRA
;
A
#
# COMPACT_ATOMS: atom_id res chain seq x y z
N MET A 1 31.01 -37.11 -12.46
CA MET A 1 30.45 -35.99 -13.22
C MET A 1 29.13 -35.55 -12.53
N THR A 2 29.22 -34.62 -11.66
CA THR A 2 28.07 -34.11 -10.89
C THR A 2 27.95 -32.65 -11.20
N SER A 3 26.87 -32.26 -11.88
CA SER A 3 26.49 -30.87 -12.06
C SER A 3 25.57 -30.45 -10.91
N PRO A 4 25.98 -29.54 -10.05
CA PRO A 4 25.09 -28.95 -9.02
C PRO A 4 24.84 -27.47 -9.32
N ASN A 5 24.18 -27.19 -10.38
CA ASN A 5 23.68 -25.81 -10.62
C ASN A 5 22.16 -25.77 -10.56
N GLY A 6 21.61 -26.13 -9.40
CA GLY A 6 20.30 -25.65 -8.99
C GLY A 6 20.48 -24.28 -8.40
N THR A 7 20.13 -23.22 -9.13
CA THR A 7 19.98 -21.87 -8.59
C THR A 7 19.02 -21.96 -7.40
N PRO A 8 19.43 -21.65 -6.16
CA PRO A 8 18.51 -21.70 -5.03
C PRO A 8 17.46 -20.64 -5.26
N GLY A 9 16.24 -21.07 -5.59
CA GLY A 9 15.08 -20.21 -5.60
C GLY A 9 15.06 -19.48 -4.26
N ARG A 10 15.06 -18.15 -4.33
CA ARG A 10 15.21 -17.25 -3.20
C ARG A 10 14.12 -17.51 -2.17
N ARG A 11 14.45 -18.29 -1.15
CA ARG A 11 13.55 -18.53 -0.01
C ARG A 11 13.37 -17.23 0.74
N PHE A 12 12.12 -16.85 1.01
CA PHE A 12 11.82 -15.76 1.93
C PHE A 12 12.50 -16.05 3.27
N ALA A 13 13.38 -15.14 3.71
CA ALA A 13 14.01 -15.27 5.00
C ALA A 13 12.98 -15.03 6.11
N ALA A 14 13.18 -15.57 7.30
CA ALA A 14 12.32 -15.31 8.46
C ALA A 14 12.13 -13.81 8.72
N ARG A 15 13.17 -13.00 8.44
CA ARG A 15 13.12 -11.54 8.50
C ARG A 15 12.09 -10.94 7.54
N ASP A 16 11.96 -11.47 6.33
CA ASP A 16 10.99 -10.97 5.34
C ASP A 16 9.56 -11.21 5.81
N LEU A 17 9.30 -12.40 6.36
CA LEU A 17 7.99 -12.73 6.93
C LEU A 17 7.65 -11.85 8.14
N ALA A 18 8.63 -11.60 9.01
CA ALA A 18 8.45 -10.70 10.14
C ALA A 18 8.12 -9.28 9.68
N LEU A 19 8.81 -8.75 8.67
CA LEU A 19 8.53 -7.42 8.10
C LEU A 19 7.12 -7.36 7.47
N VAL A 20 6.72 -8.38 6.73
CA VAL A 20 5.37 -8.51 6.16
C VAL A 20 4.31 -8.46 7.27
N ALA A 21 4.49 -9.24 8.34
CA ALA A 21 3.55 -9.27 9.47
C ALA A 21 3.51 -7.92 10.23
N VAL A 22 4.66 -7.30 10.49
CA VAL A 22 4.75 -6.01 11.17
C VAL A 22 4.04 -4.92 10.37
N PHE A 23 4.26 -4.84 9.05
CA PHE A 23 3.60 -3.81 8.24
C PHE A 23 2.11 -4.08 8.03
N CYS A 24 1.69 -5.33 7.97
CA CYS A 24 0.27 -5.70 8.04
C CYS A 24 -0.34 -5.14 9.35
N GLY A 25 0.33 -5.35 10.49
CA GLY A 25 -0.08 -4.80 11.79
C GLY A 25 -0.09 -3.27 11.84
N ILE A 26 0.89 -2.59 11.24
CA ILE A 26 0.92 -1.11 11.15
C ILE A 26 -0.30 -0.61 10.37
N VAL A 27 -0.64 -1.21 9.22
CA VAL A 27 -1.81 -0.81 8.43
C VAL A 27 -3.10 -1.06 9.21
N ALA A 28 -3.18 -2.16 9.96
CA ALA A 28 -4.31 -2.44 10.85
C ALA A 28 -4.42 -1.39 11.97
N ALA A 29 -3.30 -1.04 12.63
CA ALA A 29 -3.27 -0.01 13.67
C ALA A 29 -3.71 1.38 13.14
N LEU A 30 -3.34 1.72 11.91
CA LEU A 30 -3.82 2.95 11.25
C LEU A 30 -5.34 2.93 10.98
N GLY A 31 -5.98 1.77 10.98
CA GLY A 31 -7.44 1.63 10.94
C GLY A 31 -8.15 2.05 12.24
N ILE A 32 -7.42 2.11 13.36
CA ILE A 32 -7.95 2.59 14.65
C ILE A 32 -8.13 4.11 14.64
N VAL A 33 -7.32 4.81 13.81
CA VAL A 33 -7.45 6.27 13.66
C VAL A 33 -8.84 6.60 13.14
N PRO A 34 -9.57 7.55 13.80
CA PRO A 34 -10.90 7.92 13.35
C PRO A 34 -10.94 8.31 11.87
N ALA A 35 -11.88 7.71 11.17
CA ALA A 35 -12.08 8.00 9.76
C ALA A 35 -12.92 9.27 9.59
N LEU A 36 -12.58 10.08 8.59
CA LEU A 36 -13.35 11.26 8.24
C LEU A 36 -14.31 10.91 7.10
N TYR A 37 -15.56 11.38 7.22
CA TYR A 37 -16.61 11.19 6.23
C TYR A 37 -17.08 12.55 5.70
N PRO A 38 -16.26 13.28 4.91
CA PRO A 38 -16.65 14.55 4.38
C PRO A 38 -17.91 14.38 3.52
N PHE A 39 -18.90 15.21 3.73
CA PHE A 39 -20.17 15.22 2.98
C PHE A 39 -20.97 13.89 3.02
N GLY A 40 -20.79 13.05 4.07
CA GLY A 40 -21.54 11.80 4.23
C GLY A 40 -21.21 10.72 3.20
N GLN A 41 -20.02 10.72 2.65
CA GLN A 41 -19.59 9.76 1.62
C GLN A 41 -19.55 8.31 2.12
N ALA A 42 -19.85 7.36 1.23
CA ALA A 42 -19.78 5.94 1.53
C ALA A 42 -18.35 5.42 1.74
N VAL A 43 -17.34 6.12 1.20
CA VAL A 43 -15.92 5.80 1.35
C VAL A 43 -15.28 6.82 2.27
N PRO A 44 -14.70 6.41 3.43
CA PRO A 44 -14.07 7.32 4.37
C PRO A 44 -12.65 7.71 3.95
N ILE A 45 -12.20 8.88 4.39
CA ILE A 45 -10.77 9.25 4.41
C ILE A 45 -10.15 8.58 5.62
N THR A 46 -9.19 7.69 5.43
CA THR A 46 -8.52 6.94 6.49
C THR A 46 -7.01 7.19 6.49
N ALA A 47 -6.36 6.91 7.61
CA ALA A 47 -4.90 6.89 7.69
C ALA A 47 -4.28 5.66 7.01
N GLN A 48 -5.07 4.63 6.68
CA GLN A 48 -4.57 3.36 6.15
C GLN A 48 -3.87 3.51 4.78
N SER A 49 -4.32 4.43 3.92
CA SER A 49 -3.65 4.72 2.64
C SER A 49 -2.20 5.21 2.84
N MET A 50 -1.91 5.94 3.93
CA MET A 50 -0.52 6.28 4.28
C MET A 50 0.29 5.03 4.66
N GLY A 51 -0.32 4.07 5.34
CA GLY A 51 0.31 2.78 5.65
C GLY A 51 0.68 1.99 4.40
N VAL A 52 -0.17 2.02 3.36
CA VAL A 52 0.12 1.43 2.04
C VAL A 52 1.36 2.08 1.41
N MET A 53 1.44 3.41 1.42
CA MET A 53 2.58 4.17 0.89
C MET A 53 3.86 3.87 1.69
N LEU A 54 3.79 3.85 3.03
CA LEU A 54 4.91 3.52 3.90
C LEU A 54 5.42 2.09 3.67
N ALA A 55 4.52 1.12 3.53
CA ALA A 55 4.90 -0.26 3.24
C ALA A 55 5.71 -0.33 1.95
N GLY A 56 5.24 0.30 0.86
CA GLY A 56 5.95 0.36 -0.41
C GLY A 56 7.32 1.03 -0.29
N ALA A 57 7.36 2.23 0.31
CA ALA A 57 8.56 3.03 0.44
C ALA A 57 9.65 2.39 1.32
N LEU A 58 9.28 1.53 2.28
CA LEU A 58 10.20 0.92 3.23
C LEU A 58 10.56 -0.53 2.92
N LEU A 59 9.60 -1.32 2.45
CA LEU A 59 9.80 -2.75 2.23
C LEU A 59 10.19 -3.13 0.80
N GLY A 60 9.94 -2.23 -0.15
CA GLY A 60 10.04 -2.54 -1.57
C GLY A 60 8.82 -3.32 -2.09
N ALA A 61 8.80 -3.56 -3.41
CA ALA A 61 7.60 -4.04 -4.12
C ALA A 61 7.01 -5.35 -3.55
N ARG A 62 7.83 -6.41 -3.50
CA ARG A 62 7.34 -7.76 -3.17
C ARG A 62 6.83 -7.86 -1.74
N ARG A 63 7.62 -7.38 -0.76
CA ARG A 63 7.26 -7.46 0.67
C ARG A 63 6.06 -6.59 0.97
N ALA A 64 5.99 -5.38 0.41
CA ALA A 64 4.86 -4.48 0.57
C ALA A 64 3.57 -5.07 -0.02
N GLY A 65 3.62 -5.57 -1.24
CA GLY A 65 2.48 -6.25 -1.86
C GLY A 65 1.97 -7.43 -1.01
N LEU A 66 2.88 -8.25 -0.48
CA LEU A 66 2.53 -9.38 0.40
C LEU A 66 1.96 -8.93 1.75
N ALA A 67 2.49 -7.85 2.35
CA ALA A 67 1.96 -7.30 3.60
C ALA A 67 0.50 -6.83 3.44
N LEU A 68 0.21 -6.15 2.34
CA LEU A 68 -1.15 -5.69 2.05
C LEU A 68 -2.06 -6.82 1.56
N LEU A 69 -1.52 -7.83 0.88
CA LEU A 69 -2.29 -9.04 0.55
C LEU A 69 -2.67 -9.80 1.82
N LEU A 70 -1.74 -9.98 2.77
CA LEU A 70 -2.04 -10.56 4.08
C LEU A 70 -3.12 -9.74 4.80
N PHE A 71 -3.01 -8.41 4.79
CA PHE A 71 -3.99 -7.53 5.40
C PHE A 71 -5.41 -7.76 4.84
N ILE A 72 -5.58 -7.79 3.51
CA ILE A 72 -6.91 -8.01 2.93
C ILE A 72 -7.44 -9.43 3.16
N VAL A 73 -6.57 -10.44 3.24
CA VAL A 73 -6.97 -11.81 3.62
C VAL A 73 -7.51 -11.84 5.06
N LEU A 74 -6.84 -11.17 6.00
CA LEU A 74 -7.30 -11.06 7.38
C LEU A 74 -8.63 -10.30 7.48
N VAL A 75 -8.78 -9.21 6.72
CA VAL A 75 -10.06 -8.49 6.61
C VAL A 75 -11.16 -9.41 6.09
N ALA A 76 -10.90 -10.17 5.01
CA ALA A 76 -11.85 -11.12 4.43
C ALA A 76 -12.24 -12.23 5.42
N ALA A 77 -11.30 -12.68 6.24
CA ALA A 77 -11.51 -13.66 7.31
C ALA A 77 -12.38 -13.13 8.47
N GLY A 78 -12.76 -11.84 8.45
CA GLY A 78 -13.67 -11.26 9.44
C GLY A 78 -12.98 -10.39 10.50
N LEU A 79 -11.67 -10.21 10.45
CA LEU A 79 -10.99 -9.35 11.43
C LEU A 79 -11.39 -7.89 11.22
N PRO A 80 -11.70 -7.14 12.30
CA PRO A 80 -12.17 -5.75 12.23
C PRO A 80 -11.00 -4.76 12.06
N LEU A 81 -10.24 -4.91 10.98
CA LEU A 81 -8.99 -4.16 10.74
C LEU A 81 -9.18 -2.88 9.94
N LEU A 82 -10.35 -2.68 9.34
CA LEU A 82 -10.66 -1.47 8.60
C LEU A 82 -11.13 -0.35 9.53
N ALA A 83 -11.01 0.88 9.05
CA ALA A 83 -11.46 2.05 9.79
C ALA A 83 -12.91 1.93 10.26
N GLY A 84 -13.13 2.24 11.54
CA GLY A 84 -14.42 2.04 12.21
C GLY A 84 -14.67 0.60 12.66
N GLY A 85 -13.65 -0.25 12.74
CA GLY A 85 -13.78 -1.64 13.17
C GLY A 85 -14.49 -2.53 12.13
N ALA A 86 -14.53 -2.12 10.87
CA ALA A 86 -15.15 -2.89 9.81
C ALA A 86 -14.23 -4.04 9.35
N GLY A 87 -14.87 -5.14 8.88
CA GLY A 87 -14.20 -6.32 8.36
C GLY A 87 -15.20 -7.30 7.76
N GLY A 88 -14.71 -8.45 7.34
CA GLY A 88 -15.51 -9.51 6.74
C GLY A 88 -15.62 -9.42 5.22
N ILE A 89 -16.02 -10.54 4.64
CA ILE A 89 -16.13 -10.69 3.18
C ILE A 89 -17.10 -9.69 2.55
N GLY A 90 -18.11 -9.24 3.30
CA GLY A 90 -19.08 -8.23 2.86
C GLY A 90 -18.45 -6.90 2.46
N MET A 91 -17.25 -6.59 2.95
CA MET A 91 -16.53 -5.35 2.58
C MET A 91 -16.13 -5.32 1.10
N PHE A 92 -16.02 -6.49 0.47
CA PHE A 92 -15.62 -6.63 -0.94
C PHE A 92 -16.77 -6.43 -1.93
N VAL A 93 -17.98 -6.19 -1.44
CA VAL A 93 -19.16 -5.84 -2.25
C VAL A 93 -19.72 -4.44 -1.90
N THR A 94 -18.87 -3.57 -1.36
CA THR A 94 -19.18 -2.19 -1.03
C THR A 94 -18.41 -1.21 -1.91
N PRO A 95 -18.76 0.08 -1.97
CA PRO A 95 -17.98 1.10 -2.69
C PRO A 95 -16.50 1.18 -2.25
N ARG A 96 -16.15 0.68 -1.06
CA ARG A 96 -14.77 0.61 -0.54
C ARG A 96 -13.95 -0.52 -1.16
N ALA A 97 -14.61 -1.53 -1.74
CA ALA A 97 -13.98 -2.76 -2.24
C ALA A 97 -12.82 -2.48 -3.20
N GLY A 98 -13.01 -1.52 -4.11
CA GLY A 98 -11.97 -1.16 -5.08
C GLY A 98 -10.68 -0.66 -4.43
N PHE A 99 -10.78 0.20 -3.42
CA PHE A 99 -9.62 0.66 -2.66
C PHE A 99 -8.97 -0.48 -1.88
N LEU A 100 -9.78 -1.34 -1.26
CA LEU A 100 -9.28 -2.48 -0.49
C LEU A 100 -8.48 -3.44 -1.38
N ILE A 101 -9.04 -3.84 -2.53
CA ILE A 101 -8.35 -4.67 -3.52
C ILE A 101 -7.13 -3.93 -4.12
N GLY A 102 -7.20 -2.62 -4.24
CA GLY A 102 -6.12 -1.76 -4.72
C GLY A 102 -4.93 -1.66 -3.78
N PHE A 103 -5.08 -1.91 -2.47
CA PHE A 103 -4.00 -1.76 -1.49
C PHE A 103 -2.74 -2.56 -1.83
N PRO A 104 -2.79 -3.88 -2.13
CA PRO A 104 -1.61 -4.64 -2.52
C PRO A 104 -0.97 -4.13 -3.81
N LEU A 105 -1.78 -3.73 -4.79
CA LEU A 105 -1.31 -3.20 -6.07
C LEU A 105 -0.59 -1.86 -5.88
N ALA A 106 -1.18 -0.98 -5.08
CA ALA A 106 -0.60 0.33 -4.76
C ALA A 106 0.71 0.18 -3.99
N ALA A 107 0.74 -0.65 -2.93
CA ALA A 107 1.96 -0.90 -2.17
C ALA A 107 3.07 -1.50 -3.02
N PHE A 108 2.73 -2.45 -3.88
CA PHE A 108 3.66 -3.01 -4.85
C PHE A 108 4.20 -1.93 -5.80
N ALA A 109 3.32 -1.10 -6.37
CA ALA A 109 3.71 -0.03 -7.30
C ALA A 109 4.61 1.02 -6.63
N VAL A 110 4.26 1.48 -5.42
CA VAL A 110 5.11 2.39 -4.63
C VAL A 110 6.49 1.78 -4.42
N GLY A 111 6.54 0.51 -3.98
CA GLY A 111 7.80 -0.19 -3.75
C GLY A 111 8.62 -0.34 -5.02
N TRP A 112 8.00 -0.73 -6.11
CA TRP A 112 8.66 -0.93 -7.41
C TRP A 112 9.25 0.38 -7.96
N ILE A 113 8.53 1.49 -7.85
CA ILE A 113 9.02 2.80 -8.26
C ILE A 113 10.16 3.24 -7.33
N THR A 114 9.99 3.07 -6.01
CA THR A 114 11.01 3.42 -5.02
C THR A 114 12.32 2.67 -5.29
N GLU A 115 12.28 1.37 -5.56
CA GLU A 115 13.44 0.55 -5.88
C GLU A 115 14.19 1.02 -7.13
N ARG A 116 13.50 1.67 -8.07
CA ARG A 116 14.09 2.13 -9.34
C ARG A 116 14.65 3.54 -9.32
N ILE A 117 13.94 4.48 -8.69
CA ILE A 117 14.27 5.90 -8.79
C ILE A 117 14.65 6.57 -7.46
N ALA A 118 14.39 5.93 -6.33
CA ALA A 118 14.59 6.51 -5.02
C ALA A 118 15.75 5.86 -4.21
N VAL A 119 16.59 5.04 -4.81
CA VAL A 119 17.72 4.38 -4.13
C VAL A 119 19.04 5.05 -4.55
N PRO A 120 19.90 5.52 -3.60
CA PRO A 120 19.63 5.69 -2.16
C PRO A 120 18.43 6.60 -1.90
N TYR A 121 17.68 6.37 -0.82
CA TYR A 121 16.37 7.00 -0.65
C TYR A 121 16.43 8.52 -0.65
N ARG A 122 15.79 9.16 -1.62
CA ARG A 122 15.70 10.61 -1.79
C ARG A 122 14.25 11.06 -1.63
N LEU A 123 14.06 12.24 -1.02
CA LEU A 123 12.72 12.72 -0.67
C LEU A 123 11.80 12.92 -1.89
N LEU A 124 12.25 13.69 -2.90
CA LEU A 124 11.43 14.00 -4.07
C LEU A 124 11.06 12.76 -4.89
N PRO A 125 12.01 11.86 -5.27
CA PRO A 125 11.65 10.59 -5.89
C PRO A 125 10.72 9.72 -5.01
N GLY A 126 10.89 9.74 -3.67
CA GLY A 126 10.01 9.04 -2.75
C GLY A 126 8.59 9.60 -2.74
N ILE A 127 8.42 10.92 -2.75
CA ILE A 127 7.11 11.58 -2.91
C ILE A 127 6.48 11.16 -4.25
N LEU A 128 7.25 11.20 -5.34
CA LEU A 128 6.76 10.81 -6.66
C LEU A 128 6.29 9.35 -6.67
N ALA A 129 7.06 8.44 -6.06
CA ALA A 129 6.67 7.02 -5.92
C ALA A 129 5.33 6.87 -5.17
N ASN A 130 5.17 7.61 -4.06
CA ASN A 130 3.92 7.59 -3.27
C ASN A 130 2.74 8.19 -4.04
N VAL A 131 2.93 9.28 -4.79
CA VAL A 131 1.86 9.88 -5.60
C VAL A 131 1.45 8.93 -6.72
N VAL A 132 2.40 8.40 -7.48
CA VAL A 132 2.07 7.51 -8.60
C VAL A 132 1.48 6.19 -8.10
N GLY A 133 2.16 5.50 -7.18
CA GLY A 133 1.69 4.20 -6.69
C GLY A 133 0.53 4.32 -5.71
N GLY A 134 0.63 5.22 -4.74
CA GLY A 134 -0.33 5.34 -3.64
C GLY A 134 -1.57 6.18 -3.97
N ILE A 135 -1.57 6.97 -5.04
CA ILE A 135 -2.73 7.72 -5.51
C ILE A 135 -3.16 7.21 -6.88
N LEU A 136 -2.36 7.40 -7.95
CA LEU A 136 -2.82 7.10 -9.30
C LEU A 136 -3.16 5.61 -9.49
N VAL A 137 -2.27 4.71 -9.07
CA VAL A 137 -2.51 3.25 -9.18
C VAL A 137 -3.65 2.83 -8.26
N LEU A 138 -3.73 3.35 -7.04
CA LEU A 138 -4.79 3.01 -6.08
C LEU A 138 -6.18 3.48 -6.55
N TYR A 139 -6.26 4.66 -7.17
CA TYR A 139 -7.53 5.24 -7.58
C TYR A 139 -8.18 4.50 -8.76
N ILE A 140 -7.42 3.80 -9.59
CA ILE A 140 -7.98 3.00 -10.69
C ILE A 140 -9.01 2.00 -10.16
N PRO A 141 -8.63 1.00 -9.31
CA PRO A 141 -9.61 0.09 -8.75
C PRO A 141 -10.58 0.79 -7.78
N GLY A 142 -10.13 1.85 -7.08
CA GLY A 142 -10.96 2.61 -6.15
C GLY A 142 -12.17 3.25 -6.83
N ILE A 143 -11.94 3.96 -7.93
CA ILE A 143 -13.00 4.59 -8.72
C ILE A 143 -13.94 3.54 -9.33
N LEU A 144 -13.39 2.42 -9.82
CA LEU A 144 -14.18 1.31 -10.33
C LEU A 144 -15.08 0.71 -9.24
N GLY A 145 -14.57 0.55 -8.01
CA GLY A 145 -15.38 0.09 -6.88
C GLY A 145 -16.51 1.05 -6.50
N ILE A 146 -16.22 2.37 -6.47
CA ILE A 146 -17.26 3.39 -6.25
C ILE A 146 -18.30 3.35 -7.36
N ALA A 147 -17.91 3.28 -8.63
CA ALA A 147 -18.84 3.23 -9.75
C ALA A 147 -19.74 1.99 -9.69
N LEU A 148 -19.12 0.81 -9.50
CA LEU A 148 -19.82 -0.47 -9.55
C LEU A 148 -20.78 -0.66 -8.38
N PHE A 149 -20.29 -0.50 -7.15
CA PHE A 149 -21.09 -0.76 -5.94
C PHE A 149 -21.87 0.47 -5.44
N GLY A 150 -21.44 1.68 -5.82
CA GLY A 150 -22.17 2.91 -5.57
C GLY A 150 -23.24 3.22 -6.63
N LYS A 151 -23.31 2.41 -7.70
CA LYS A 151 -24.21 2.60 -8.84
C LYS A 151 -24.11 4.00 -9.46
N LEU A 152 -22.89 4.53 -9.55
CA LEU A 152 -22.59 5.83 -10.11
C LEU A 152 -21.99 5.69 -11.50
N SER A 153 -22.16 6.73 -12.33
CA SER A 153 -21.37 6.83 -13.56
C SER A 153 -19.88 6.94 -13.24
N LEU A 154 -19.01 6.50 -14.13
CA LEU A 154 -17.56 6.57 -13.93
C LEU A 154 -17.08 8.01 -13.66
N ALA A 155 -17.68 9.00 -14.34
CA ALA A 155 -17.37 10.41 -14.11
C ALA A 155 -17.76 10.87 -12.71
N ALA A 156 -18.95 10.49 -12.21
CA ALA A 156 -19.40 10.80 -10.87
C ALA A 156 -18.54 10.11 -9.80
N ALA A 157 -18.17 8.84 -10.01
CA ALA A 157 -17.26 8.11 -9.14
C ALA A 157 -15.88 8.75 -9.07
N ALA A 158 -15.33 9.19 -10.21
CA ALA A 158 -14.07 9.91 -10.26
C ALA A 158 -14.15 11.26 -9.53
N ALA A 159 -15.22 12.02 -9.73
CA ALA A 159 -15.45 13.28 -9.01
C ALA A 159 -15.53 13.05 -7.50
N THR A 160 -16.18 11.96 -7.04
CA THR A 160 -16.22 11.57 -5.63
C THR A 160 -14.81 11.26 -5.10
N ALA A 161 -13.98 10.58 -5.89
CA ALA A 161 -12.62 10.23 -5.49
C ALA A 161 -11.70 11.47 -5.38
N LEU A 162 -11.94 12.56 -6.13
CA LEU A 162 -11.13 13.77 -6.06
C LEU A 162 -11.14 14.41 -4.66
N VAL A 163 -12.17 14.19 -3.86
CA VAL A 163 -12.25 14.68 -2.47
C VAL A 163 -11.11 14.12 -1.59
N PHE A 164 -10.59 12.94 -1.92
CA PHE A 164 -9.49 12.31 -1.16
C PHE A 164 -8.11 12.87 -1.53
N VAL A 165 -7.97 13.44 -2.73
CA VAL A 165 -6.67 13.87 -3.29
C VAL A 165 -5.88 14.80 -2.38
N PRO A 166 -6.44 15.87 -1.80
CA PRO A 166 -5.66 16.76 -0.93
C PRO A 166 -5.09 16.05 0.29
N GLY A 167 -5.91 15.19 0.93
CA GLY A 167 -5.47 14.39 2.07
C GLY A 167 -4.42 13.36 1.69
N ASP A 168 -4.57 12.69 0.54
CA ASP A 168 -3.63 11.67 0.09
C ASP A 168 -2.31 12.27 -0.40
N LEU A 169 -2.31 13.49 -0.96
CA LEU A 169 -1.07 14.23 -1.25
C LEU A 169 -0.29 14.55 0.04
N LEU A 170 -0.97 15.02 1.08
CA LEU A 170 -0.34 15.24 2.38
C LEU A 170 0.26 13.94 2.93
N LYS A 171 -0.49 12.83 2.88
CA LYS A 171 0.00 11.51 3.31
C LYS A 171 1.18 11.03 2.48
N ALA A 172 1.19 11.30 1.17
CA ALA A 172 2.32 10.93 0.30
C ALA A 172 3.61 11.65 0.71
N VAL A 173 3.51 12.94 1.06
CA VAL A 173 4.65 13.71 1.58
C VAL A 173 5.07 13.19 2.95
N LEU A 174 4.15 13.00 3.88
CA LEU A 174 4.43 12.50 5.23
C LEU A 174 5.07 11.10 5.18
N ALA A 175 4.53 10.19 4.36
CA ALA A 175 5.11 8.86 4.19
C ALA A 175 6.55 8.93 3.63
N ALA A 176 6.82 9.83 2.68
CA ALA A 176 8.17 10.00 2.13
C ALA A 176 9.16 10.59 3.16
N VAL A 177 8.71 11.53 3.99
CA VAL A 177 9.52 12.11 5.07
C VAL A 177 9.87 11.05 6.11
N ILE A 178 8.88 10.27 6.56
CA ILE A 178 9.06 9.18 7.51
C ILE A 178 10.00 8.12 6.90
N ALA A 179 9.77 7.69 5.67
CA ALA A 179 10.60 6.72 4.99
C ALA A 179 12.06 7.19 4.88
N ARG A 180 12.29 8.48 4.55
CA ARG A 180 13.63 9.06 4.52
C ARG A 180 14.30 9.00 5.90
N GLY A 181 13.58 9.29 6.97
CA GLY A 181 14.09 9.18 8.35
C GLY A 181 14.51 7.76 8.69
N VAL A 182 13.65 6.79 8.38
CA VAL A 182 13.92 5.36 8.63
C VAL A 182 15.13 4.88 7.81
N HIS A 183 15.21 5.21 6.52
CA HIS A 183 16.35 4.81 5.67
C HIS A 183 17.68 5.45 6.08
N ARG A 184 17.65 6.63 6.73
CA ARG A 184 18.87 7.26 7.29
C ARG A 184 19.33 6.57 8.57
N ALA A 185 18.37 6.21 9.44
CA ALA A 185 18.67 5.56 10.71
C ALA A 185 18.98 4.06 10.53
N TYR A 186 18.31 3.42 9.61
CA TYR A 186 18.45 2.00 9.32
C TYR A 186 18.27 1.74 7.81
N PRO A 187 19.37 1.63 7.05
CA PRO A 187 19.29 1.40 5.61
C PRO A 187 18.67 0.03 5.33
N LEU A 188 17.39 0.03 5.04
CA LEU A 188 16.68 -1.17 4.57
C LEU A 188 17.15 -1.47 3.15
N GLN A 189 17.55 -2.71 2.91
CA GLN A 189 17.95 -3.16 1.57
C GLN A 189 16.69 -3.25 0.69
N LEU A 190 16.42 -2.19 -0.06
CA LEU A 190 15.32 -2.13 -1.04
C LEU A 190 15.68 -2.93 -2.29
N ARG A 191 16.98 -2.95 -2.65
CA ARG A 191 17.50 -3.64 -3.83
C ARG A 191 18.41 -4.79 -3.42
N ASN A 192 18.25 -5.94 -4.06
CA ASN A 192 19.11 -7.09 -3.82
C ASN A 192 20.52 -6.84 -4.38
N GLU A 193 21.53 -7.19 -3.60
CA GLU A 193 22.94 -7.20 -4.01
C GLU A 193 23.24 -8.11 -5.23
N ALA A 194 22.30 -8.96 -5.63
CA ALA A 194 22.45 -9.82 -6.80
C ALA A 194 22.40 -9.05 -8.14
N ASP A 195 21.75 -7.88 -8.20
CA ASP A 195 21.67 -7.06 -9.42
C ASP A 195 22.88 -6.14 -9.62
N THR A 196 23.82 -6.10 -8.67
CA THR A 196 25.00 -5.24 -8.72
C THR A 196 26.22 -5.98 -9.27
N ARG A 197 26.11 -7.25 -9.62
CA ARG A 197 27.18 -8.10 -10.14
C ARG A 197 26.96 -8.57 -11.58
N ALA A 198 26.06 -7.93 -12.32
CA ALA A 198 25.88 -8.17 -13.75
C ALA A 198 26.50 -7.05 -14.57
#